data_6a68a8ae3e149dd2112e8931da1d8339
#
_entry.id   6a68a8ae3e149dd2112e8931da1d8339
#
_cell.length_a   1.000
_cell.length_b   1.000
_cell.length_c   1.000
_cell.angle_alpha   90.00
_cell.angle_beta   90.00
_cell.angle_gamma   90.00
#
_symmetry.space_group_name_H-M   'P 1'
#
loop_
_entity.id
_entity.type
_entity.pdbx_description
1 polymer ?
#
loop_
_entity_poly.entity_id
_entity_poly.type
_entity_poly.pdbx_seq_one_letter_code
_entity_poly.pdbx_strand_id
1 'polypeptide(L)'
;MITERSSELVENFLYLALRGDSRGAVRLALDLLDSGVPEELVIENLLAVSQREIGERWHRNIVGVAEEHLCTSASESSLHAL
;
A
#
# COMPACT_ATOMS: atom_id res chain seq x y z
N MET A 1 -10.32 -1.25 12.45
CA MET A 1 -11.57 -1.16 11.69
C MET A 1 -11.33 -0.46 10.36
N ILE A 2 -11.74 -1.07 9.27
CA ILE A 2 -11.59 -0.48 7.96
C ILE A 2 -12.76 0.47 7.71
N THR A 3 -12.47 1.74 7.47
CA THR A 3 -13.45 2.75 7.12
C THR A 3 -13.39 2.99 5.60
N GLU A 4 -14.36 3.74 5.06
CA GLU A 4 -14.32 4.14 3.66
C GLU A 4 -13.03 4.88 3.33
N ARG A 5 -12.56 5.73 4.24
CA ARG A 5 -11.32 6.46 4.08
C ARG A 5 -10.11 5.53 4.01
N SER A 6 -10.10 4.48 4.84
CA SER A 6 -9.02 3.48 4.81
C SER A 6 -9.02 2.73 3.48
N SER A 7 -10.20 2.39 2.96
CA SER A 7 -10.32 1.73 1.65
C SER A 7 -9.81 2.61 0.53
N GLU A 8 -10.12 3.92 0.58
CA GLU A 8 -9.61 4.87 -0.40
C GLU A 8 -8.09 4.97 -0.35
N LEU A 9 -7.51 4.99 0.86
CA LEU A 9 -6.07 5.06 1.03
C LEU A 9 -5.38 3.81 0.46
N VAL A 10 -5.95 2.64 0.70
CA VAL A 10 -5.43 1.38 0.14
C VAL A 10 -5.49 1.42 -1.38
N GLU A 11 -6.62 1.83 -1.96
CA GLU A 11 -6.76 1.93 -3.41
C GLU A 11 -5.76 2.94 -4.00
N ASN A 12 -5.55 4.07 -3.33
CA ASN A 12 -4.57 5.06 -3.78
C ASN A 12 -3.16 4.51 -3.71
N PHE A 13 -2.82 3.80 -2.64
CA PHE A 13 -1.51 3.17 -2.51
C PHE A 13 -1.27 2.14 -3.62
N LEU A 14 -2.25 1.28 -3.87
CA LEU A 14 -2.17 0.28 -4.93
C LEU A 14 -2.06 0.93 -6.31
N TYR A 15 -2.83 1.97 -6.55
CA TYR A 15 -2.76 2.70 -7.82
C TYR A 15 -1.34 3.21 -8.08
N LEU A 16 -0.74 3.84 -7.08
CA LEU A 16 0.63 4.36 -7.19
C LEU A 16 1.64 3.24 -7.36
N ALA A 17 1.53 2.19 -6.55
CA ALA A 17 2.44 1.06 -6.61
C ALA A 17 2.39 0.35 -7.96
N LEU A 18 1.18 0.11 -8.47
CA LEU A 18 1.00 -0.64 -9.71
C LEU A 18 1.44 0.12 -10.95
N ARG A 19 1.50 1.45 -10.88
CA ARG A 19 2.05 2.23 -11.99
C ARG A 19 3.55 2.48 -11.84
N GLY A 20 4.18 1.85 -10.85
CA GLY A 20 5.61 1.97 -10.63
C GLY A 20 6.05 3.21 -9.88
N ASP A 21 5.10 3.94 -9.29
CA ASP A 21 5.40 5.16 -8.53
C ASP A 21 5.65 4.85 -7.06
N SER A 22 6.79 4.25 -6.76
CA SER A 22 7.18 3.92 -5.40
C SER A 22 7.33 5.17 -4.52
N ARG A 23 7.82 6.27 -5.10
CA ARG A 23 7.96 7.52 -4.35
C ARG A 23 6.62 8.06 -3.90
N GLY A 24 5.64 8.03 -4.78
CA GLY A 24 4.28 8.46 -4.44
C GLY A 24 3.67 7.59 -3.36
N ALA A 25 3.87 6.27 -3.46
CA ALA A 25 3.37 5.33 -2.47
C ALA A 25 4.01 5.59 -1.10
N VAL A 26 5.34 5.76 -1.05
CA VAL A 26 6.06 6.09 0.18
C VAL A 26 5.57 7.42 0.75
N ARG A 27 5.36 8.43 -0.09
CA ARG A 27 4.87 9.73 0.34
C ARG A 27 3.49 9.60 0.99
N LEU A 28 2.62 8.78 0.44
CA LEU A 28 1.31 8.54 1.02
C LEU A 28 1.44 8.00 2.45
N ALA A 29 2.32 7.02 2.66
CA ALA A 29 2.55 6.44 3.97
C ALA A 29 3.13 7.48 4.95
N LEU A 30 4.11 8.27 4.50
CA LEU A 30 4.73 9.30 5.33
C LEU A 30 3.76 10.43 5.68
N ASP A 31 2.89 10.80 4.76
CA ASP A 31 1.89 11.84 5.01
C ASP A 31 0.91 11.41 6.11
N LEU A 32 0.60 10.12 6.18
CA LEU A 32 -0.23 9.58 7.26
C LEU A 32 0.45 9.74 8.61
N LEU A 33 1.75 9.42 8.68
CA LEU A 33 2.52 9.63 9.91
C LEU A 33 2.53 11.10 10.31
N ASP A 34 2.79 11.97 9.35
CA ASP A 34 2.83 13.42 9.60
C ASP A 34 1.49 13.96 10.08
N SER A 35 0.39 13.32 9.69
CA SER A 35 -0.95 13.71 10.15
C SER A 35 -1.30 13.14 11.52
N GLY A 36 -0.40 12.38 12.14
CA GLY A 36 -0.60 11.86 13.48
C GLY A 36 -1.07 10.41 13.57
N VAL A 37 -1.14 9.69 12.44
CA VAL A 37 -1.49 8.27 12.46
C VAL A 37 -0.30 7.48 13.04
N PRO A 38 -0.51 6.65 14.07
CA PRO A 38 0.57 5.83 14.62
C PRO A 38 1.20 4.92 13.57
N GLU A 39 2.51 4.72 13.69
CA GLU A 39 3.26 3.88 12.76
C GLU A 39 2.67 2.49 12.61
N GLU A 40 2.27 1.85 13.72
CA GLU A 40 1.68 0.52 13.70
C GLU A 40 0.42 0.47 12.83
N LEU A 41 -0.38 1.53 12.86
CA LEU A 41 -1.60 1.59 12.07
C LEU A 41 -1.31 1.81 10.59
N VAL A 42 -0.26 2.56 10.26
CA VAL A 42 0.15 2.70 8.86
C VAL A 42 0.57 1.34 8.33
N ILE A 43 1.37 0.60 9.09
CA ILE A 43 1.82 -0.73 8.68
C ILE A 43 0.65 -1.70 8.54
N GLU A 44 -0.23 -1.78 9.54
CA GLU A 44 -1.33 -2.74 9.53
C GLU A 44 -2.46 -2.38 8.59
N ASN A 45 -2.86 -1.10 8.57
CA ASN A 45 -4.06 -0.69 7.82
C ASN A 45 -3.78 -0.18 6.41
N LEU A 46 -2.54 0.12 6.08
CA LEU A 46 -2.20 0.50 4.72
C LEU A 46 -1.34 -0.57 4.06
N LEU A 47 -0.15 -0.82 4.59
CA LEU A 47 0.80 -1.70 3.91
C LEU A 47 0.36 -3.17 3.92
N ALA A 48 -0.03 -3.71 5.06
CA ALA A 48 -0.44 -5.10 5.16
C ALA A 48 -1.75 -5.36 4.41
N VAL A 49 -2.69 -4.42 4.49
CA VAL A 49 -3.97 -4.56 3.77
C VAL A 49 -3.73 -4.50 2.26
N SER A 50 -2.85 -3.60 1.80
CA SER A 50 -2.50 -3.50 0.38
C SER A 50 -1.86 -4.79 -0.13
N GLN A 51 -0.96 -5.40 0.66
CA GLN A 51 -0.34 -6.67 0.29
C GLN A 51 -1.37 -7.81 0.20
N ARG A 52 -2.31 -7.86 1.13
CA ARG A 52 -3.38 -8.87 1.07
C ARG A 52 -4.27 -8.65 -0.15
N GLU A 53 -4.62 -7.41 -0.43
CA GLU A 53 -5.46 -7.09 -1.59
C GLU A 53 -4.79 -7.46 -2.90
N ILE A 54 -3.49 -7.18 -3.05
CA ILE A 54 -2.78 -7.54 -4.28
C ILE A 54 -2.64 -9.06 -4.41
N GLY A 55 -2.44 -9.75 -3.30
CA GLY A 55 -2.41 -11.20 -3.27
C GLY A 55 -3.74 -11.82 -3.71
N GLU A 56 -4.85 -11.25 -3.27
CA GLU A 56 -6.18 -11.67 -3.69
C GLU A 56 -6.39 -11.46 -5.19
N ARG A 57 -5.97 -10.31 -5.72
CA ARG A 57 -6.07 -10.00 -7.15
C ARG A 57 -5.23 -10.97 -7.98
N TRP A 58 -4.05 -11.31 -7.49
CA TRP A 58 -3.19 -12.30 -8.15
C TRP A 58 -3.86 -13.68 -8.15
N HIS A 59 -4.42 -14.06 -7.03
CA HIS A 59 -5.12 -15.34 -6.89
C HIS A 59 -6.30 -15.45 -7.85
N ARG A 60 -6.95 -14.33 -8.15
CA ARG A 60 -8.08 -14.26 -9.09
C ARG A 60 -7.64 -14.01 -10.52
N ASN A 61 -6.34 -14.00 -10.79
CA ASN A 61 -5.75 -13.70 -12.11
C ASN A 61 -6.10 -12.29 -12.63
N ILE A 62 -6.34 -11.34 -11.73
CA ILE A 62 -6.60 -9.95 -12.10
C ILE A 62 -5.29 -9.20 -12.33
N VAL A 63 -4.26 -9.56 -11.57
CA VAL A 63 -2.90 -9.00 -11.72
C VAL A 63 -1.91 -10.13 -11.94
N GLY A 64 -0.79 -9.82 -12.58
CA GLY A 64 0.27 -10.78 -12.80
C GLY A 64 1.41 -10.62 -11.81
N VAL A 65 2.45 -11.42 -12.00
CA VAL A 65 3.64 -11.43 -11.14
C VAL A 65 4.31 -10.06 -11.10
N ALA A 66 4.37 -9.37 -12.25
CA ALA A 66 5.02 -8.05 -12.32
C ALA A 66 4.32 -7.03 -11.42
N GLU A 67 3.00 -7.00 -11.43
CA GLU A 67 2.21 -6.07 -10.62
C GLU A 67 2.32 -6.39 -9.13
N GLU A 68 2.29 -7.67 -8.78
CA GLU A 68 2.49 -8.10 -7.39
C GLU A 68 3.87 -7.67 -6.90
N HIS A 69 4.88 -7.81 -7.74
CA HIS A 69 6.24 -7.41 -7.43
C HIS A 69 6.37 -5.89 -7.22
N LEU A 70 5.70 -5.10 -8.03
CA LEU A 70 5.67 -3.64 -7.88
C LEU A 70 5.05 -3.25 -6.53
N CYS A 71 3.97 -3.89 -6.14
CA CYS A 71 3.33 -3.62 -4.86
C CYS A 71 4.23 -3.99 -3.69
N THR A 72 4.89 -5.15 -3.75
CA THR A 72 5.83 -5.59 -2.72
C THR A 72 6.99 -4.60 -2.59
N SER A 73 7.55 -4.13 -3.70
CA SER A 73 8.63 -3.14 -3.69
C SER A 73 8.19 -1.84 -3.05
N ALA A 74 6.99 -1.35 -3.36
CA ALA A 74 6.45 -0.14 -2.77
C ALA A 74 6.26 -0.29 -1.26
N SER A 75 5.74 -1.45 -0.83
CA SER A 75 5.55 -1.73 0.58
C SER A 75 6.87 -1.79 1.34
N GLU A 76 7.87 -2.46 0.79
CA GLU A 76 9.20 -2.53 1.39
C GLU A 76 9.85 -1.16 1.49
N SER A 77 9.76 -0.35 0.44
CA SER A 77 10.28 1.03 0.45
C SER A 77 9.59 1.86 1.52
N SER A 78 8.28 1.68 1.68
CA SER A 78 7.52 2.40 2.71
C SER A 78 7.94 1.97 4.11
N LEU A 79 8.13 0.67 4.34
CA LEU A 79 8.61 0.17 5.63
C LEU A 79 9.98 0.74 5.98
N HIS A 80 10.89 0.82 5.01
CA HIS A 80 12.21 1.40 5.24
C HIS A 80 12.15 2.90 5.55
N ALA A 81 11.17 3.61 5.00
CA ALA A 81 11.01 5.04 5.23
C ALA A 81 10.37 5.35 6.60
N LEU A 82 9.60 4.41 7.14
CA LEU A 82 8.98 4.60 8.43
C LEU A 82 9.98 4.42 9.57
#